data_6bd10174cc77679fa4e5ac87babf14f3
#
_entry.id   6bd10174cc77679fa4e5ac87babf14f3
#
_cell.length_a   1.000
_cell.length_b   1.000
_cell.length_c   1.000
_cell.angle_alpha   90.00
_cell.angle_beta   90.00
_cell.angle_gamma   90.00
#
_symmetry.space_group_name_H-M   'P 1'
#
loop_
_entity.id
_entity.type
_entity.pdbx_description
1 polymer ?
#
loop_
_entity_poly.entity_id
_entity_poly.type
_entity_poly.pdbx_seq_one_letter_code
_entity_poly.pdbx_strand_id
1 'polypeptide(L)'
;MTIRDVTEILSAEVICGEENLDKEVHNACGSDMMSDVLAFVKDQSVLITGLCNPQVIRTAEMMDIICVCFVRGKEPDEAMVELAKERGIALMTTKMRMFTACGVLYEKGLGGGHSQCV
;
A
#
# COMPACT_ATOMS: atom_id res chain seq x y z
N MET A 1 2.44 -12.99 -4.35
CA MET A 1 2.35 -11.76 -5.17
C MET A 1 3.43 -10.79 -4.73
N THR A 2 4.14 -10.21 -5.68
CA THR A 2 5.19 -9.24 -5.38
C THR A 2 4.66 -7.81 -5.50
N ILE A 3 5.44 -6.83 -5.02
CA ILE A 3 5.09 -5.42 -5.21
C ILE A 3 4.99 -5.12 -6.71
N ARG A 4 5.85 -5.72 -7.53
CA ARG A 4 5.79 -5.57 -8.99
C ARG A 4 4.43 -6.02 -9.52
N ASP A 5 3.93 -7.16 -9.04
CA ASP A 5 2.61 -7.65 -9.45
C ASP A 5 1.51 -6.67 -9.08
N VAL A 6 1.59 -6.11 -7.87
CA VAL A 6 0.62 -5.11 -7.42
C VAL A 6 0.64 -3.90 -8.36
N THR A 7 1.84 -3.44 -8.72
CA THR A 7 1.99 -2.31 -9.64
C THR A 7 1.30 -2.58 -10.96
N GLU A 8 1.48 -3.78 -11.51
CA GLU A 8 0.87 -4.14 -12.80
C GLU A 8 -0.64 -4.28 -12.68
N ILE A 9 -1.12 -4.93 -11.63
CA ILE A 9 -2.56 -5.13 -11.44
C ILE A 9 -3.29 -3.79 -11.29
N LEU A 10 -2.69 -2.86 -10.58
CA LEU A 10 -3.30 -1.55 -10.34
C LEU A 10 -3.02 -0.53 -11.45
N SER A 11 -2.23 -0.90 -12.45
CA SER A 11 -1.76 0.03 -13.47
C SER A 11 -1.15 1.27 -12.81
N ALA A 12 -0.37 1.02 -11.76
CA ALA A 12 0.18 2.07 -10.93
C ALA A 12 1.53 2.55 -11.44
N GLU A 13 1.87 3.77 -11.05
CA GLU A 13 3.17 4.35 -11.33
C GLU A 13 4.00 4.31 -10.03
N VAL A 14 5.19 3.73 -10.11
CA VAL A 14 6.07 3.64 -8.96
C VAL A 14 6.74 5.00 -8.74
N ILE A 15 6.64 5.51 -7.51
CA ILE A 15 7.21 6.80 -7.14
C ILE A 15 8.59 6.61 -6.52
N CYS A 16 8.72 5.63 -5.63
CA CYS A 16 10.02 5.29 -5.05
C CYS A 16 9.97 3.84 -4.56
N GLY A 17 11.15 3.28 -4.27
CA GLY A 17 11.23 1.91 -3.78
C GLY A 17 11.39 0.89 -4.89
N GLU A 18 11.89 1.28 -6.05
CA GLU A 18 12.09 0.36 -7.17
C GLU A 18 12.94 -0.84 -6.80
N GLU A 19 13.85 -0.68 -5.87
CA GLU A 19 14.71 -1.78 -5.41
C GLU A 19 13.92 -2.83 -4.63
N ASN A 20 12.68 -2.54 -4.24
CA ASN A 20 11.85 -3.45 -3.45
C ASN A 20 10.76 -4.15 -4.27
N LEU A 21 10.73 -3.97 -5.58
CA LEU A 21 9.62 -4.46 -6.41
C LEU A 21 9.46 -5.98 -6.38
N ASP A 22 10.53 -6.71 -6.08
CA ASP A 22 10.46 -8.17 -6.05
C ASP A 22 10.15 -8.75 -4.67
N LYS A 23 9.91 -7.89 -3.67
CA LYS A 23 9.50 -8.36 -2.35
C LYS A 23 8.08 -8.88 -2.38
N GLU A 24 7.83 -9.93 -1.59
CA GLU A 24 6.50 -10.54 -1.49
C GLU A 24 5.55 -9.69 -0.65
N VAL A 25 4.33 -9.60 -1.12
CA VAL A 25 3.23 -8.98 -0.39
C VAL A 25 2.27 -10.10 0.02
N HIS A 26 1.97 -10.21 1.31
CA HIS A 26 1.16 -11.30 1.82
C HIS A 26 -0.33 -10.96 1.90
N ASN A 27 -0.64 -9.69 2.13
CA ASN A 27 -2.03 -9.25 2.22
C ASN A 27 -2.14 -7.75 1.97
N ALA A 28 -3.36 -7.23 1.99
CA ALA A 28 -3.62 -5.83 1.71
C ALA A 28 -4.61 -5.24 2.70
N CYS A 29 -4.43 -3.95 2.96
CA CYS A 29 -5.35 -3.17 3.78
C CYS A 29 -5.78 -1.95 2.96
N GLY A 30 -7.09 -1.69 2.90
CA GLY A 30 -7.60 -0.51 2.22
C GLY A 30 -8.34 0.38 3.20
N SER A 31 -7.80 1.56 3.51
CA SER A 31 -8.42 2.48 4.43
C SER A 31 -7.80 3.86 4.34
N ASP A 32 -8.62 4.89 4.58
CA ASP A 32 -8.15 6.27 4.74
C ASP A 32 -7.99 6.63 6.20
N MET A 33 -8.39 5.74 7.12
CA MET A 33 -8.30 6.01 8.55
C MET A 33 -7.15 5.24 9.16
N MET A 34 -6.14 5.96 9.61
CA MET A 34 -4.95 5.30 10.16
C MET A 34 -5.26 4.52 11.44
N SER A 35 -6.27 4.93 12.21
CA SER A 35 -6.68 4.16 13.38
C SER A 35 -7.18 2.76 13.00
N ASP A 36 -7.83 2.63 11.85
CA ASP A 36 -8.26 1.33 11.35
C ASP A 36 -7.05 0.51 10.90
N VAL A 37 -6.09 1.17 10.26
CA VAL A 37 -4.87 0.48 9.81
C VAL A 37 -4.10 -0.06 11.00
N LEU A 38 -4.07 0.67 12.12
CA LEU A 38 -3.38 0.23 13.32
C LEU A 38 -4.01 -1.01 13.95
N ALA A 39 -5.25 -1.33 13.60
CA ALA A 39 -5.92 -2.54 14.06
C ALA A 39 -5.67 -3.73 13.13
N PHE A 40 -4.97 -3.50 12.04
CA PHE A 40 -4.66 -4.52 11.05
C PHE A 40 -3.54 -5.44 11.55
N VAL A 41 -3.46 -6.65 10.98
CA VAL A 41 -2.40 -7.58 11.35
C VAL A 41 -1.09 -7.19 10.67
N LYS A 42 -0.03 -7.09 11.43
CA LYS A 42 1.31 -6.80 10.90
C LYS A 42 1.80 -7.98 10.09
N ASP A 43 1.96 -7.78 8.79
CA ASP A 43 2.45 -8.85 7.92
C ASP A 43 2.69 -8.32 6.51
N GLN A 44 3.89 -7.99 6.17
CA GLN A 44 4.34 -7.65 4.80
C GLN A 44 3.20 -7.28 3.83
N SER A 45 2.55 -6.15 4.10
CA SER A 45 1.30 -5.80 3.44
C SER A 45 1.45 -4.62 2.50
N VAL A 46 0.45 -4.45 1.61
CA VAL A 46 0.29 -3.22 0.86
C VAL A 46 -0.89 -2.45 1.45
N LEU A 47 -0.71 -1.14 1.62
CA LEU A 47 -1.79 -0.25 2.06
C LEU A 47 -2.32 0.50 0.84
N ILE A 48 -3.64 0.41 0.65
CA ILE A 48 -4.33 1.17 -0.40
C ILE A 48 -5.05 2.31 0.31
N THR A 49 -4.71 3.56 -0.03
CA THR A 49 -5.26 4.70 0.69
C THR A 49 -5.37 5.94 -0.19
N GLY A 50 -6.36 6.77 0.12
CA GLY A 50 -6.47 8.10 -0.48
C GLY A 50 -5.92 9.18 0.42
N LEU A 51 -5.52 8.81 1.65
CA LEU A 51 -4.91 9.76 2.58
C LEU A 51 -3.45 9.96 2.20
N CYS A 52 -3.06 11.21 2.00
CA CYS A 52 -1.73 11.52 1.47
C CYS A 52 -1.03 12.52 2.36
N ASN A 53 -0.50 12.03 3.48
CA ASN A 53 0.28 12.84 4.41
C ASN A 53 1.35 11.97 5.10
N PRO A 54 2.32 12.58 5.80
CA PRO A 54 3.40 11.80 6.41
C PRO A 54 2.97 10.77 7.44
N GLN A 55 1.80 10.95 8.05
CA GLN A 55 1.28 9.98 9.02
C GLN A 55 1.10 8.60 8.40
N VAL A 56 0.75 8.56 7.11
CA VAL A 56 0.58 7.29 6.39
C VAL A 56 1.88 6.50 6.40
N ILE A 57 3.00 7.18 6.17
CA ILE A 57 4.30 6.51 6.11
C ILE A 57 4.70 5.98 7.50
N ARG A 58 4.45 6.77 8.54
CA ARG A 58 4.75 6.37 9.91
C ARG A 58 3.92 5.16 10.34
N THR A 59 2.64 5.17 9.99
CA THR A 59 1.75 4.04 10.27
C THR A 59 2.20 2.81 9.52
N ALA A 60 2.58 2.97 8.25
CA ALA A 60 3.05 1.85 7.45
C ALA A 60 4.27 1.19 8.07
N GLU A 61 5.21 2.00 8.56
CA GLU A 61 6.40 1.46 9.21
C GLU A 61 6.04 0.64 10.43
N MET A 62 5.11 1.13 11.25
CA MET A 62 4.69 0.44 12.47
C MET A 62 3.98 -0.87 12.17
N MET A 63 3.30 -0.98 11.07
CA MET A 63 2.43 -2.11 10.76
C MET A 63 3.04 -3.09 9.75
N ASP A 64 4.34 -2.99 9.51
CA ASP A 64 5.03 -3.86 8.56
C ASP A 64 4.40 -3.79 7.15
N ILE A 65 3.94 -2.60 6.79
CA ILE A 65 3.43 -2.34 5.45
C ILE A 65 4.63 -1.94 4.60
N ILE A 66 4.89 -2.70 3.55
CA ILE A 66 6.09 -2.52 2.73
C ILE A 66 5.83 -1.71 1.46
N CYS A 67 4.57 -1.43 1.18
CA CYS A 67 4.18 -0.70 -0.01
C CYS A 67 2.91 0.09 0.26
N VAL A 68 2.87 1.35 -0.17
CA VAL A 68 1.67 2.18 -0.07
C VAL A 68 1.28 2.61 -1.47
N CYS A 69 0.02 2.37 -1.83
CA CYS A 69 -0.53 2.82 -3.11
C CYS A 69 -1.58 3.90 -2.87
N PHE A 70 -1.34 5.08 -3.39
CA PHE A 70 -2.29 6.19 -3.31
C PHE A 70 -3.28 6.09 -4.46
N VAL A 71 -4.57 6.24 -4.15
CA VAL A 71 -5.63 6.09 -5.13
C VAL A 71 -6.08 7.44 -5.68
N ARG A 72 -6.88 7.41 -6.75
CA ARG A 72 -7.43 8.59 -7.41
C ARG A 72 -6.37 9.54 -7.94
N GLY A 73 -5.21 9.01 -8.31
CA GLY A 73 -4.13 9.80 -8.88
C GLY A 73 -3.44 10.74 -7.88
N LYS A 74 -3.65 10.53 -6.59
CA LYS A 74 -2.98 11.34 -5.57
C LYS A 74 -1.50 11.03 -5.54
N GLU A 75 -0.69 12.05 -5.32
CA GLU A 75 0.76 11.89 -5.28
C GLU A 75 1.33 12.46 -3.99
N PRO A 76 2.26 11.73 -3.36
CA PRO A 76 2.89 12.22 -2.15
C PRO A 76 3.82 13.39 -2.48
N ASP A 77 4.03 14.27 -1.50
CA ASP A 77 4.97 15.35 -1.66
C ASP A 77 6.41 14.85 -1.42
N GLU A 78 7.36 15.76 -1.63
CA GLU A 78 8.77 15.42 -1.52
C GLU A 78 9.15 14.92 -0.12
N ALA A 79 8.58 15.51 0.91
CA ALA A 79 8.86 15.12 2.29
C ALA A 79 8.40 13.68 2.55
N MET A 80 7.26 13.29 2.03
CA MET A 80 6.75 11.92 2.15
C MET A 80 7.65 10.94 1.42
N VAL A 81 8.07 11.30 0.21
CA VAL A 81 8.95 10.45 -0.59
C VAL A 81 10.27 10.22 0.15
N GLU A 82 10.87 11.27 0.71
CA GLU A 82 12.11 11.15 1.46
C GLU A 82 11.95 10.25 2.68
N LEU A 83 10.85 10.43 3.41
CA LEU A 83 10.57 9.60 4.58
C LEU A 83 10.41 8.13 4.19
N ALA A 84 9.69 7.86 3.11
CA ALA A 84 9.49 6.49 2.64
C ALA A 84 10.81 5.83 2.23
N LYS A 85 11.67 6.59 1.56
CA LYS A 85 12.99 6.08 1.18
C LYS A 85 13.82 5.71 2.41
N GLU A 86 13.79 6.54 3.45
CA GLU A 86 14.50 6.26 4.69
C GLU A 86 14.00 4.99 5.37
N ARG A 87 12.71 4.72 5.26
CA ARG A 87 12.08 3.58 5.91
C ARG A 87 12.02 2.34 5.03
N GLY A 88 12.46 2.43 3.78
CA GLY A 88 12.46 1.30 2.88
C GLY A 88 11.07 0.90 2.40
N ILE A 89 10.14 1.85 2.33
CA ILE A 89 8.76 1.62 1.91
C ILE A 89 8.60 2.07 0.47
N ALA A 90 8.03 1.21 -0.38
CA ALA A 90 7.74 1.56 -1.76
C ALA A 90 6.46 2.39 -1.82
N LEU A 91 6.48 3.43 -2.63
CA LEU A 91 5.28 4.25 -2.87
C LEU A 91 4.91 4.17 -4.34
N MET A 92 3.61 4.11 -4.60
CA MET A 92 3.07 4.15 -5.97
C MET A 92 1.75 4.90 -5.97
N THR A 93 1.31 5.30 -7.16
CA THR A 93 0.02 5.96 -7.33
C THR A 93 -0.75 5.29 -8.45
N THR A 94 -2.07 5.18 -8.28
CA THR A 94 -2.96 4.66 -9.31
C THR A 94 -4.12 5.63 -9.51
N LYS A 95 -4.64 5.67 -10.72
CA LYS A 95 -5.83 6.49 -11.02
C LYS A 95 -7.10 5.80 -10.56
N MET A 96 -7.04 4.52 -10.22
CA MET A 96 -8.21 3.79 -9.73
C MET A 96 -8.70 4.39 -8.42
N ARG A 97 -10.01 4.25 -8.17
CA ARG A 97 -10.59 4.57 -6.87
C ARG A 97 -10.35 3.41 -5.92
N MET A 98 -10.52 3.67 -4.63
CA MET A 98 -10.23 2.66 -3.60
C MET A 98 -11.00 1.35 -3.81
N PHE A 99 -12.30 1.44 -4.06
CA PHE A 99 -13.11 0.24 -4.22
C PHE A 99 -12.58 -0.66 -5.35
N THR A 100 -12.29 -0.05 -6.51
CA THR A 100 -11.79 -0.80 -7.66
C THR A 100 -10.39 -1.35 -7.38
N ALA A 101 -9.51 -0.54 -6.80
CA ALA A 101 -8.14 -0.99 -6.50
C ALA A 101 -8.15 -2.17 -5.55
N CYS A 102 -8.93 -2.09 -4.47
CA CYS A 102 -9.05 -3.21 -3.53
C CYS A 102 -9.68 -4.42 -4.20
N GLY A 103 -10.70 -4.20 -5.00
CA GLY A 103 -11.41 -5.30 -5.67
C GLY A 103 -10.53 -6.09 -6.62
N VAL A 104 -9.74 -5.42 -7.46
CA VAL A 104 -8.89 -6.13 -8.42
C VAL A 104 -7.76 -6.89 -7.71
N LEU A 105 -7.23 -6.35 -6.62
CA LEU A 105 -6.21 -7.07 -5.85
C LEU A 105 -6.81 -8.31 -5.19
N TYR A 106 -8.00 -8.17 -4.61
CA TYR A 106 -8.68 -9.29 -3.98
C TYR A 106 -8.99 -10.38 -5.02
N GLU A 107 -9.46 -9.98 -6.19
CA GLU A 107 -9.78 -10.92 -7.27
C GLU A 107 -8.55 -11.70 -7.71
N LYS A 108 -7.37 -11.07 -7.66
CA LYS A 108 -6.13 -11.73 -8.06
C LYS A 108 -5.50 -12.56 -6.93
N GLY A 109 -6.17 -12.65 -5.78
CA GLY A 109 -5.77 -13.55 -4.73
C GLY A 109 -5.13 -12.92 -3.51
N LEU A 110 -5.02 -11.60 -3.46
CA LEU A 110 -4.43 -10.93 -2.30
C LEU A 110 -5.51 -10.69 -1.26
N GLY A 111 -5.38 -11.32 -0.10
CA GLY A 111 -6.38 -11.23 0.94
C GLY A 111 -6.16 -10.11 1.92
N GLY A 112 -7.06 -10.02 2.90
CA GLY A 112 -7.05 -8.96 3.91
C GLY A 112 -6.29 -9.30 5.18
N GLY A 113 -5.57 -10.40 5.21
CA GLY A 113 -4.75 -10.77 6.36
C GLY A 113 -5.50 -11.50 7.45
N HIS A 114 -6.81 -11.34 7.53
CA HIS A 114 -7.64 -11.93 8.57
C HIS A 114 -8.87 -12.57 7.99
N SER A 115 -8.68 -13.38 6.98
CA SER A 115 -9.78 -14.01 6.27
C SER A 115 -10.68 -14.86 7.17
N GLN A 116 -10.10 -15.43 8.19
CA GLN A 116 -10.85 -16.27 9.12
C GLN A 116 -11.86 -15.48 9.94
N CYS A 117 -11.81 -14.18 9.90
CA CYS A 117 -12.72 -13.32 10.65
C CYS A 117 -14.06 -13.12 9.99
N VAL A 118 -14.25 -13.66 8.82
CA VAL A 118 -15.52 -13.50 8.11
C VAL A 118 -16.58 -14.40 8.67
#